data_bf7be0e37da9316c1d7eb006ebcaff85
#
_entry.id   bf7be0e37da9316c1d7eb006ebcaff85
#
_cell.length_a   1.000
_cell.length_b   1.000
_cell.length_c   1.000
_cell.angle_alpha   90.00
_cell.angle_beta   90.00
_cell.angle_gamma   90.00
#
_symmetry.space_group_name_H-M   'P 1'
#
loop_
_entity.id
_entity.type
_entity.pdbx_description
1 polymer ?
#
loop_
_entity_poly.entity_id
_entity_poly.type
_entity_poly.pdbx_seq_one_letter_code
_entity_poly.pdbx_strand_id
1 'polypeptide(L)'
;MKGNAFSGKGGKPAWFSRLTGGACAAAFLLALWLIAYEAAGNDYLIPSLGASLRETGRILSAPGFWRAFGGTFSRTLSAFFLSFAAALVGSVVAYLLPAFGRFLSPLISVVRSLPTMAVILIILVWTTPSTAPVIVAFLALFPMLCAGMGAALAAVPPDLVEMSRIYRVPVQKRIFCLYLPCAAPYMLREGAAALSF
;
A
#
# COMPACT_ATOMS: atom_id res chain seq x y z
N MET A 1 15.77 -3.59 -58.09
CA MET A 1 15.84 -2.19 -57.66
C MET A 1 14.41 -1.70 -57.39
N LYS A 2 13.96 -1.61 -56.15
CA LYS A 2 12.82 -0.81 -55.72
C LYS A 2 13.07 -0.46 -54.26
N GLY A 3 13.49 0.79 -54.02
CA GLY A 3 13.75 1.33 -52.71
C GLY A 3 12.40 1.62 -52.00
N ASN A 4 12.18 1.04 -50.82
CA ASN A 4 11.11 1.42 -49.93
C ASN A 4 11.55 2.63 -49.12
N ALA A 5 11.04 3.80 -49.48
CA ALA A 5 11.13 5.01 -48.68
C ALA A 5 10.37 4.80 -47.35
N PHE A 6 11.10 4.73 -46.27
CA PHE A 6 10.57 4.77 -44.91
C PHE A 6 10.05 6.19 -44.63
N SER A 7 8.75 6.43 -44.84
CA SER A 7 8.05 7.64 -44.42
C SER A 7 8.02 7.67 -42.88
N GLY A 8 8.95 8.38 -42.27
CA GLY A 8 8.96 8.72 -40.86
C GLY A 8 7.78 9.64 -40.53
N LYS A 9 6.65 9.06 -40.11
CA LYS A 9 5.62 9.82 -39.39
C LYS A 9 6.22 10.20 -38.04
N GLY A 10 6.55 11.48 -37.84
CA GLY A 10 6.95 12.08 -36.58
C GLY A 10 5.84 11.92 -35.55
N GLY A 11 5.83 10.79 -34.89
CA GLY A 11 4.95 10.52 -33.76
C GLY A 11 5.36 11.44 -32.60
N LYS A 12 4.43 12.26 -32.11
CA LYS A 12 4.64 13.07 -30.90
C LYS A 12 5.11 12.13 -29.79
N PRO A 13 6.13 12.52 -28.99
CA PRO A 13 6.69 11.63 -27.96
C PRO A 13 5.61 11.19 -26.97
N ALA A 14 5.67 9.94 -26.54
CA ALA A 14 4.63 9.30 -25.73
C ALA A 14 4.32 10.04 -24.40
N TRP A 15 5.26 10.82 -23.88
CA TRP A 15 5.04 11.70 -22.73
C TRP A 15 4.10 12.87 -23.04
N PHE A 16 4.12 13.39 -24.28
CA PHE A 16 3.24 14.49 -24.72
C PHE A 16 1.77 14.02 -24.80
N SER A 17 1.52 12.82 -25.31
CA SER A 17 0.16 12.25 -25.34
C SER A 17 -0.38 11.93 -23.95
N ARG A 18 0.49 11.58 -22.98
CA ARG A 18 0.09 11.37 -21.57
C ARG A 18 -0.23 12.70 -20.88
N LEU A 19 0.55 13.75 -21.14
CA LEU A 19 0.28 15.09 -20.61
C LEU A 19 -1.01 15.69 -21.16
N THR A 20 -1.25 15.57 -22.49
CA THR A 20 -2.49 16.05 -23.10
C THR A 20 -3.70 15.29 -22.62
N GLY A 21 -3.61 13.94 -22.47
CA GLY A 21 -4.68 13.12 -21.88
C GLY A 21 -5.00 13.52 -20.44
N GLY A 22 -3.98 13.73 -19.62
CA GLY A 22 -4.14 14.20 -18.24
C GLY A 22 -4.76 15.61 -18.16
N ALA A 23 -4.32 16.53 -19.00
CA ALA A 23 -4.87 17.89 -19.07
C ALA A 23 -6.34 17.89 -19.51
N CYS A 24 -6.71 17.08 -20.52
CA CYS A 24 -8.09 16.92 -20.94
C CYS A 24 -8.97 16.34 -19.83
N ALA A 25 -8.49 15.32 -19.10
CA ALA A 25 -9.21 14.74 -17.98
C ALA A 25 -9.41 15.76 -16.84
N ALA A 26 -8.38 16.53 -16.51
CA ALA A 26 -8.46 17.58 -15.51
C ALA A 26 -9.45 18.69 -15.93
N ALA A 27 -9.40 19.13 -17.19
CA ALA A 27 -10.32 20.11 -17.72
C ALA A 27 -11.77 19.61 -17.71
N PHE A 28 -11.99 18.33 -18.04
CA PHE A 28 -13.31 17.71 -17.96
C PHE A 28 -13.85 17.67 -16.53
N LEU A 29 -13.03 17.28 -15.55
CA LEU A 29 -13.44 17.27 -14.15
C LEU A 29 -13.74 18.69 -13.62
N LEU A 30 -12.94 19.68 -14.01
CA LEU A 30 -13.21 21.08 -13.66
C LEU A 30 -14.51 21.58 -14.30
N ALA A 31 -14.76 21.27 -15.55
CA ALA A 31 -16.02 21.62 -16.22
C ALA A 31 -17.21 20.97 -15.53
N LEU A 32 -17.09 19.68 -15.19
CA LEU A 32 -18.14 18.97 -14.42
C LEU A 32 -18.40 19.62 -13.07
N TRP A 33 -17.36 20.03 -12.35
CA TRP A 33 -17.50 20.76 -11.09
C TRP A 33 -18.23 22.08 -11.26
N LEU A 34 -17.86 22.89 -12.29
CA LEU A 34 -18.51 24.16 -12.55
C LEU A 34 -20.00 23.98 -12.91
N ILE A 35 -20.32 23.00 -13.74
CA ILE A 35 -21.72 22.67 -14.08
C ILE A 35 -22.50 22.24 -12.82
N ALA A 36 -21.91 21.41 -11.98
CA ALA A 36 -22.51 20.94 -10.75
C ALA A 36 -22.73 22.12 -9.74
N TYR A 37 -21.78 23.06 -9.68
CA TYR A 37 -21.89 24.26 -8.88
C TYR A 37 -23.06 25.15 -9.33
N GLU A 38 -23.16 25.43 -10.63
CA GLU A 38 -24.27 26.21 -11.21
C GLU A 38 -25.64 25.50 -11.02
N ALA A 39 -25.68 24.18 -11.19
CA ALA A 39 -26.90 23.40 -11.03
C ALA A 39 -27.36 23.31 -9.56
N ALA A 40 -26.43 23.29 -8.61
CA ALA A 40 -26.76 23.21 -7.19
C ALA A 40 -27.28 24.56 -6.63
N GLY A 41 -26.79 25.69 -7.15
CA GLY A 41 -27.18 27.03 -6.74
C GLY A 41 -26.99 27.33 -5.25
N ASN A 42 -26.19 26.52 -4.56
CA ASN A 42 -26.02 26.59 -3.12
C ASN A 42 -24.57 26.28 -2.73
N ASP A 43 -23.87 27.27 -2.21
CA ASP A 43 -22.47 27.18 -1.79
C ASP A 43 -22.22 26.16 -0.66
N TYR A 44 -23.27 25.78 0.11
CA TYR A 44 -23.17 24.75 1.15
C TYR A 44 -23.14 23.32 0.59
N LEU A 45 -23.75 23.10 -0.57
CA LEU A 45 -23.77 21.78 -1.21
C LEU A 45 -22.52 21.58 -2.07
N ILE A 46 -22.25 22.55 -2.93
CA ILE A 46 -21.07 22.54 -3.81
C ILE A 46 -20.42 23.92 -3.76
N PRO A 47 -19.29 24.07 -3.09
CA PRO A 47 -18.61 25.36 -2.97
C PRO A 47 -18.03 25.79 -4.32
N SER A 48 -17.94 27.12 -4.54
CA SER A 48 -17.25 27.66 -5.69
C SER A 48 -15.76 27.29 -5.69
N LEU A 49 -15.16 27.15 -6.86
CA LEU A 49 -13.73 26.82 -7.01
C LEU A 49 -12.84 27.82 -6.27
N GLY A 50 -13.19 29.11 -6.33
CA GLY A 50 -12.46 30.18 -5.64
C GLY A 50 -12.55 30.06 -4.11
N ALA A 51 -13.75 29.73 -3.57
CA ALA A 51 -13.93 29.50 -2.14
C ALA A 51 -13.13 28.28 -1.67
N SER A 52 -13.15 27.19 -2.43
CA SER A 52 -12.40 25.96 -2.12
C SER A 52 -10.88 26.22 -2.10
N LEU A 53 -10.33 26.94 -3.06
CA LEU A 53 -8.90 27.27 -3.09
C LEU A 53 -8.51 28.18 -1.92
N ARG A 54 -9.33 29.18 -1.59
CA ARG A 54 -9.08 30.09 -0.45
C ARG A 54 -9.10 29.34 0.86
N GLU A 55 -10.08 28.45 1.06
CA GLU A 55 -10.22 27.66 2.27
C GLU A 55 -9.08 26.63 2.41
N THR A 56 -8.66 26.00 1.30
CA THR A 56 -7.48 25.13 1.27
C THR A 56 -6.23 25.89 1.72
N GLY A 57 -6.02 27.11 1.19
CA GLY A 57 -4.91 27.96 1.60
C GLY A 57 -4.96 28.31 3.10
N ARG A 58 -6.15 28.60 3.63
CA ARG A 58 -6.36 28.88 5.05
C ARG A 58 -6.04 27.69 5.94
N ILE A 59 -6.50 26.50 5.55
CA ILE A 59 -6.25 25.26 6.29
C ILE A 59 -4.75 24.94 6.29
N LEU A 60 -4.08 25.00 5.15
CA LEU A 60 -2.65 24.75 5.04
C LEU A 60 -1.79 25.74 5.84
N SER A 61 -2.28 26.96 6.02
CA SER A 61 -1.60 27.99 6.85
C SER A 61 -1.88 27.82 8.35
N ALA A 62 -2.84 26.99 8.74
CA ALA A 62 -3.21 26.80 10.15
C ALA A 62 -2.23 25.84 10.86
N PRO A 63 -1.62 26.23 12.00
CA PRO A 63 -0.72 25.35 12.76
C PRO A 63 -1.38 24.05 13.24
N GLY A 64 -2.69 24.07 13.46
CA GLY A 64 -3.48 22.89 13.85
C GLY A 64 -3.50 21.81 12.79
N PHE A 65 -3.51 22.19 11.51
CA PHE A 65 -3.46 21.24 10.39
C PHE A 65 -2.19 20.40 10.41
N TRP A 66 -1.03 21.04 10.52
CA TRP A 66 0.26 20.34 10.51
C TRP A 66 0.45 19.43 11.72
N ARG A 67 -0.10 19.82 12.87
CA ARG A 67 -0.12 18.96 14.08
C ARG A 67 -1.00 17.74 13.87
N ALA A 68 -2.20 17.91 13.32
CA ALA A 68 -3.11 16.82 13.03
C ALA A 68 -2.55 15.88 11.94
N PHE A 69 -2.01 16.47 10.87
CA PHE A 69 -1.35 15.74 9.78
C PHE A 69 -0.17 14.90 10.30
N GLY A 70 0.74 15.53 11.07
CA GLY A 70 1.88 14.83 11.66
C GLY A 70 1.45 13.70 12.60
N GLY A 71 0.40 13.92 13.39
CA GLY A 71 -0.17 12.89 14.25
C GLY A 71 -0.75 11.71 13.48
N THR A 72 -1.47 11.96 12.39
CA THR A 72 -2.01 10.90 11.52
C THR A 72 -0.90 10.16 10.79
N PHE A 73 0.04 10.90 10.21
CA PHE A 73 1.19 10.32 9.50
C PHE A 73 2.04 9.42 10.40
N SER A 74 2.33 9.88 11.62
CA SER A 74 3.08 9.10 12.62
C SER A 74 2.35 7.80 12.99
N ARG A 75 1.03 7.85 13.22
CA ARG A 75 0.24 6.66 13.54
C ARG A 75 0.20 5.66 12.38
N THR A 76 0.00 6.15 11.16
CA THR A 76 0.01 5.30 9.96
C THR A 76 1.36 4.63 9.77
N LEU A 77 2.44 5.38 9.90
CA LEU A 77 3.79 4.86 9.76
C LEU A 77 4.12 3.83 10.85
N SER A 78 3.70 4.10 12.10
CA SER A 78 3.87 3.16 13.21
C SER A 78 3.11 1.86 12.98
N ALA A 79 1.87 1.93 12.51
CA ALA A 79 1.06 0.77 12.16
C ALA A 79 1.70 -0.05 11.04
N PHE A 80 2.20 0.62 10.01
CA PHE A 80 2.89 -0.02 8.89
C PHE A 80 4.14 -0.77 9.35
N PHE A 81 5.04 -0.12 10.07
CA PHE A 81 6.28 -0.76 10.54
C PHE A 81 6.00 -1.90 11.50
N LEU A 82 5.02 -1.75 12.40
CA LEU A 82 4.61 -2.81 13.30
C LEU A 82 4.08 -4.02 12.53
N SER A 83 3.19 -3.78 11.56
CA SER A 83 2.62 -4.83 10.70
C SER A 83 3.68 -5.51 9.86
N PHE A 84 4.59 -4.74 9.28
CA PHE A 84 5.69 -5.24 8.44
C PHE A 84 6.64 -6.12 9.26
N ALA A 85 7.08 -5.65 10.42
CA ALA A 85 7.96 -6.41 11.30
C ALA A 85 7.29 -7.70 11.80
N ALA A 86 6.05 -7.62 12.25
CA ALA A 86 5.29 -8.77 12.71
C ALA A 86 5.06 -9.79 11.58
N ALA A 87 4.71 -9.32 10.37
CA ALA A 87 4.53 -10.17 9.19
C ALA A 87 5.83 -10.84 8.75
N LEU A 88 6.96 -10.12 8.78
CA LEU A 88 8.27 -10.66 8.46
C LEU A 88 8.65 -11.80 9.42
N VAL A 89 8.56 -11.54 10.72
CA VAL A 89 8.85 -12.55 11.74
C VAL A 89 7.88 -13.74 11.62
N GLY A 90 6.58 -13.46 11.54
CA GLY A 90 5.55 -14.49 11.42
C GLY A 90 5.72 -15.37 10.19
N SER A 91 6.03 -14.79 9.04
CA SER A 91 6.26 -15.54 7.80
C SER A 91 7.53 -16.38 7.84
N VAL A 92 8.63 -15.85 8.38
CA VAL A 92 9.87 -16.62 8.55
C VAL A 92 9.67 -17.78 9.51
N VAL A 93 9.01 -17.55 10.67
CA VAL A 93 8.71 -18.61 11.65
C VAL A 93 7.78 -19.66 11.03
N ALA A 94 6.74 -19.25 10.31
CA ALA A 94 5.82 -20.15 9.63
C ALA A 94 6.51 -21.01 8.55
N TYR A 95 7.49 -20.45 7.86
CA TYR A 95 8.30 -21.16 6.87
C TYR A 95 9.23 -22.20 7.50
N LEU A 96 9.85 -21.84 8.65
CA LEU A 96 10.78 -22.73 9.36
C LEU A 96 10.08 -23.81 10.17
N LEU A 97 8.92 -23.48 10.73
CA LEU A 97 8.11 -24.35 11.59
C LEU A 97 6.76 -24.63 10.94
N PRO A 98 6.61 -25.74 10.19
CA PRO A 98 5.36 -26.05 9.49
C PRO A 98 4.14 -26.18 10.42
N ALA A 99 4.37 -26.54 11.69
CA ALA A 99 3.30 -26.59 12.69
C ALA A 99 2.73 -25.19 12.98
N PHE A 100 3.60 -24.17 13.10
CA PHE A 100 3.19 -22.78 13.27
C PHE A 100 2.51 -22.23 12.02
N GLY A 101 3.01 -22.56 10.82
CA GLY A 101 2.38 -22.19 9.56
C GLY A 101 0.97 -22.75 9.41
N ARG A 102 0.74 -24.00 9.82
CA ARG A 102 -0.60 -24.62 9.83
C ARG A 102 -1.56 -23.94 10.82
N PHE A 103 -1.07 -23.38 11.90
CA PHE A 103 -1.86 -22.60 12.85
C PHE A 103 -2.12 -21.17 12.34
N LEU A 104 -1.10 -20.52 11.79
CA LEU A 104 -1.18 -19.11 11.34
C LEU A 104 -2.09 -18.94 10.13
N SER A 105 -2.08 -19.89 9.19
CA SER A 105 -2.85 -19.82 7.94
C SER A 105 -4.35 -19.64 8.15
N PRO A 106 -5.04 -20.50 8.96
CA PRO A 106 -6.48 -20.32 9.22
C PRO A 106 -6.75 -19.01 10.00
N LEU A 107 -5.86 -18.61 10.91
CA LEU A 107 -6.00 -17.36 11.66
C LEU A 107 -6.01 -16.15 10.72
N ILE A 108 -5.06 -16.11 9.79
CA ILE A 108 -5.00 -15.07 8.74
C ILE A 108 -6.28 -15.09 7.91
N SER A 109 -6.78 -16.27 7.52
CA SER A 109 -7.99 -16.41 6.72
C SER A 109 -9.22 -15.88 7.46
N VAL A 110 -9.36 -16.16 8.74
CA VAL A 110 -10.44 -15.63 9.59
C VAL A 110 -10.37 -14.12 9.66
N VAL A 111 -9.20 -13.55 9.96
CA VAL A 111 -9.05 -12.07 10.04
C VAL A 111 -9.41 -11.40 8.71
N ARG A 112 -9.03 -11.99 7.57
CA ARG A 112 -9.37 -11.46 6.23
C ARG A 112 -10.84 -11.60 5.87
N SER A 113 -11.57 -12.53 6.46
CA SER A 113 -13.02 -12.71 6.21
C SER A 113 -13.89 -11.77 7.03
N LEU A 114 -13.33 -11.12 8.06
CA LEU A 114 -14.09 -10.20 8.89
C LEU A 114 -14.47 -8.93 8.09
N PRO A 115 -15.73 -8.49 8.16
CA PRO A 115 -16.14 -7.23 7.53
C PRO A 115 -15.43 -6.06 8.23
N THR A 116 -14.53 -5.41 7.51
CA THR A 116 -13.63 -4.36 8.05
C THR A 116 -14.39 -3.28 8.80
N MET A 117 -15.56 -2.87 8.28
CA MET A 117 -16.39 -1.84 8.93
C MET A 117 -16.89 -2.25 10.32
N ALA A 118 -17.30 -3.51 10.50
CA ALA A 118 -17.74 -4.01 11.80
C ALA A 118 -16.58 -4.04 12.81
N VAL A 119 -15.40 -4.46 12.36
CA VAL A 119 -14.18 -4.50 13.19
C VAL A 119 -13.77 -3.09 13.62
N ILE A 120 -13.81 -2.11 12.70
CA ILE A 120 -13.51 -0.70 13.01
C ILE A 120 -14.44 -0.18 14.12
N LEU A 121 -15.75 -0.41 14.02
CA LEU A 121 -16.71 0.05 15.03
C LEU A 121 -16.44 -0.55 16.41
N ILE A 122 -16.17 -1.85 16.47
CA ILE A 122 -15.84 -2.53 17.74
C ILE A 122 -14.57 -1.93 18.35
N ILE A 123 -13.51 -1.75 17.54
CA ILE A 123 -12.25 -1.19 18.01
C ILE A 123 -12.44 0.26 18.52
N LEU A 124 -13.25 1.08 17.83
CA LEU A 124 -13.53 2.45 18.25
C LEU A 124 -14.25 2.54 19.59
N VAL A 125 -15.11 1.56 19.90
CA VAL A 125 -15.80 1.51 21.20
C VAL A 125 -14.86 1.11 22.35
N TRP A 126 -13.89 0.23 22.07
CA TRP A 126 -13.05 -0.36 23.12
C TRP A 126 -11.69 0.32 23.29
N THR A 127 -11.31 1.19 22.35
CA THR A 127 -10.00 1.84 22.37
C THR A 127 -10.10 3.37 22.29
N THR A 128 -8.98 4.04 22.51
CA THR A 128 -8.90 5.49 22.39
C THR A 128 -8.82 5.94 20.93
N PRO A 129 -9.27 7.15 20.58
CA PRO A 129 -9.18 7.70 19.23
C PRO A 129 -7.74 7.79 18.67
N SER A 130 -6.74 7.74 19.56
CA SER A 130 -5.33 7.76 19.16
C SER A 130 -4.79 6.38 18.79
N THR A 131 -5.28 5.30 19.43
CA THR A 131 -4.79 3.92 19.22
C THR A 131 -5.64 3.13 18.23
N ALA A 132 -6.94 3.43 18.13
CA ALA A 132 -7.85 2.76 17.21
C ALA A 132 -7.33 2.68 15.77
N PRO A 133 -6.84 3.78 15.13
CA PRO A 133 -6.34 3.72 13.76
C PRO A 133 -5.13 2.80 13.60
N VAL A 134 -4.25 2.72 14.61
CA VAL A 134 -3.07 1.85 14.57
C VAL A 134 -3.47 0.38 14.60
N ILE A 135 -4.42 0.01 15.47
CA ILE A 135 -4.92 -1.37 15.58
C ILE A 135 -5.65 -1.78 14.30
N VAL A 136 -6.52 -0.92 13.77
CA VAL A 136 -7.25 -1.17 12.52
C VAL A 136 -6.29 -1.38 11.35
N ALA A 137 -5.32 -0.48 11.19
CA ALA A 137 -4.33 -0.60 10.13
C ALA A 137 -3.45 -1.85 10.30
N PHE A 138 -3.07 -2.20 11.52
CA PHE A 138 -2.35 -3.44 11.81
C PHE A 138 -3.16 -4.68 11.38
N LEU A 139 -4.43 -4.76 11.76
CA LEU A 139 -5.29 -5.89 11.41
C LEU A 139 -5.55 -6.01 9.90
N ALA A 140 -5.56 -4.90 9.18
CA ALA A 140 -5.70 -4.90 7.73
C ALA A 140 -4.40 -5.30 7.02
N LEU A 141 -3.26 -4.70 7.43
CA LEU A 141 -1.97 -4.86 6.75
C LEU A 141 -1.27 -6.18 7.11
N PHE A 142 -1.33 -6.61 8.37
CA PHE A 142 -0.62 -7.79 8.84
C PHE A 142 -0.95 -9.07 8.06
N PRO A 143 -2.24 -9.45 7.83
CA PRO A 143 -2.57 -10.64 7.05
C PRO A 143 -2.15 -10.55 5.58
N MET A 144 -2.24 -9.35 4.99
CA MET A 144 -1.83 -9.11 3.61
C MET A 144 -0.32 -9.30 3.47
N LEU A 145 0.46 -8.66 4.33
CA LEU A 145 1.91 -8.75 4.34
C LEU A 145 2.40 -10.17 4.65
N CYS A 146 1.77 -10.87 5.61
CA CYS A 146 2.10 -12.27 5.91
C CYS A 146 1.92 -13.17 4.68
N ALA A 147 0.84 -13.03 3.95
CA ALA A 147 0.58 -13.82 2.75
C ALA A 147 1.61 -13.53 1.65
N GLY A 148 1.89 -12.25 1.39
CA GLY A 148 2.87 -11.82 0.39
C GLY A 148 4.30 -12.25 0.73
N MET A 149 4.72 -12.07 1.98
CA MET A 149 6.04 -12.49 2.46
C MET A 149 6.19 -14.01 2.49
N GLY A 150 5.12 -14.74 2.87
CA GLY A 150 5.10 -16.20 2.81
C GLY A 150 5.28 -16.72 1.39
N ALA A 151 4.58 -16.12 0.42
CA ALA A 151 4.74 -16.44 -0.99
C ALA A 151 6.15 -16.11 -1.50
N ALA A 152 6.74 -14.99 -1.06
CA ALA A 152 8.09 -14.61 -1.41
C ALA A 152 9.14 -15.62 -0.90
N LEU A 153 8.98 -16.13 0.32
CA LEU A 153 9.85 -17.17 0.87
C LEU A 153 9.68 -18.51 0.15
N ALA A 154 8.47 -18.86 -0.25
CA ALA A 154 8.19 -20.06 -1.02
C ALA A 154 8.72 -20.00 -2.46
N ALA A 155 8.91 -18.81 -3.02
CA ALA A 155 9.46 -18.59 -4.36
C ALA A 155 10.99 -18.70 -4.44
N VAL A 156 11.68 -18.89 -3.31
CA VAL A 156 13.13 -19.11 -3.30
C VAL A 156 13.46 -20.42 -4.05
N PRO A 157 14.40 -20.41 -5.03
CA PRO A 157 14.72 -21.58 -5.84
C PRO A 157 15.07 -22.81 -4.98
N PRO A 158 14.40 -23.95 -5.22
CA PRO A 158 14.61 -25.17 -4.42
C PRO A 158 16.04 -25.68 -4.48
N ASP A 159 16.71 -25.51 -5.61
CA ASP A 159 18.11 -25.92 -5.81
C ASP A 159 19.07 -25.25 -4.82
N LEU A 160 18.86 -23.96 -4.55
CA LEU A 160 19.66 -23.21 -3.57
C LEU A 160 19.38 -23.69 -2.14
N VAL A 161 18.15 -24.04 -1.86
CA VAL A 161 17.75 -24.59 -0.55
C VAL A 161 18.38 -25.96 -0.35
N GLU A 162 18.33 -26.83 -1.35
CA GLU A 162 18.93 -28.17 -1.32
C GLU A 162 20.45 -28.10 -1.16
N MET A 163 21.11 -27.25 -1.97
CA MET A 163 22.55 -27.00 -1.87
C MET A 163 22.93 -26.55 -0.44
N SER A 164 22.16 -25.64 0.16
CA SER A 164 22.40 -25.18 1.53
C SER A 164 22.27 -26.29 2.58
N ARG A 165 21.44 -27.32 2.31
CA ARG A 165 21.27 -28.51 3.17
C ARG A 165 22.45 -29.47 3.02
N ILE A 166 22.87 -29.72 1.77
CA ILE A 166 24.03 -30.60 1.48
C ILE A 166 25.29 -30.09 2.16
N TYR A 167 25.53 -28.76 2.09
CA TYR A 167 26.67 -28.13 2.76
C TYR A 167 26.46 -27.91 4.27
N ARG A 168 25.36 -28.40 4.85
CA ARG A 168 25.04 -28.28 6.28
C ARG A 168 25.12 -26.87 6.82
N VAL A 169 24.72 -25.88 5.99
CA VAL A 169 24.72 -24.48 6.41
C VAL A 169 23.77 -24.28 7.59
N PRO A 170 24.22 -23.68 8.72
CA PRO A 170 23.37 -23.47 9.88
C PRO A 170 22.16 -22.61 9.55
N VAL A 171 21.01 -22.90 10.17
CA VAL A 171 19.70 -22.30 9.87
C VAL A 171 19.75 -20.77 9.90
N GLN A 172 20.46 -20.19 10.87
CA GLN A 172 20.63 -18.74 10.96
C GLN A 172 21.28 -18.14 9.70
N LYS A 173 22.41 -18.68 9.25
CA LYS A 173 23.09 -18.25 8.02
C LYS A 173 22.18 -18.43 6.79
N ARG A 174 21.40 -19.51 6.74
CA ARG A 174 20.45 -19.78 5.66
C ARG A 174 19.36 -18.72 5.59
N ILE A 175 18.84 -18.28 6.73
CA ILE A 175 17.85 -17.20 6.79
C ILE A 175 18.44 -15.89 6.26
N PHE A 176 19.57 -15.45 6.82
CA PHE A 176 20.12 -14.13 6.50
C PHE A 176 20.85 -14.06 5.16
N CYS A 177 21.49 -15.16 4.72
CA CYS A 177 22.30 -15.15 3.51
C CYS A 177 21.60 -15.77 2.28
N LEU A 178 20.50 -16.51 2.46
CA LEU A 178 19.79 -17.13 1.35
C LEU A 178 18.33 -16.64 1.28
N TYR A 179 17.52 -16.92 2.29
CA TYR A 179 16.08 -16.61 2.20
C TYR A 179 15.81 -15.12 2.15
N LEU A 180 16.38 -14.34 3.07
CA LEU A 180 16.14 -12.90 3.13
C LEU A 180 16.59 -12.17 1.87
N PRO A 181 17.81 -12.35 1.34
CA PRO A 181 18.24 -11.67 0.11
C PRO A 181 17.44 -12.09 -1.13
N CYS A 182 17.12 -13.38 -1.27
CA CYS A 182 16.31 -13.86 -2.41
C CYS A 182 14.86 -13.35 -2.35
N ALA A 183 14.27 -13.27 -1.18
CA ALA A 183 12.90 -12.80 -1.00
C ALA A 183 12.79 -11.27 -0.90
N ALA A 184 13.88 -10.54 -0.60
CA ALA A 184 13.88 -9.09 -0.40
C ALA A 184 13.20 -8.28 -1.52
N PRO A 185 13.42 -8.53 -2.82
CA PRO A 185 12.75 -7.78 -3.89
C PRO A 185 11.22 -7.93 -3.83
N TYR A 186 10.75 -9.12 -3.52
CA TYR A 186 9.32 -9.41 -3.38
C TYR A 186 8.74 -8.79 -2.12
N MET A 187 9.46 -8.87 -1.00
CA MET A 187 9.06 -8.25 0.28
C MET A 187 8.98 -6.73 0.17
N LEU A 188 9.92 -6.09 -0.52
CA LEU A 188 9.89 -4.65 -0.77
C LEU A 188 8.70 -4.25 -1.64
N ARG A 189 8.37 -5.05 -2.65
CA ARG A 189 7.19 -4.83 -3.49
C ARG A 189 5.90 -4.93 -2.68
N GLU A 190 5.76 -5.94 -1.83
CA GLU A 190 4.60 -6.09 -0.95
C GLU A 190 4.51 -4.95 0.07
N GLY A 191 5.65 -4.51 0.62
CA GLY A 191 5.71 -3.34 1.50
C GLY A 191 5.28 -2.06 0.79
N ALA A 192 5.74 -1.83 -0.44
CA ALA A 192 5.33 -0.69 -1.25
C ALA A 192 3.82 -0.74 -1.61
N ALA A 193 3.28 -1.92 -1.92
CA ALA A 193 1.85 -2.10 -2.14
C ALA A 193 1.03 -1.82 -0.88
N ALA A 194 1.52 -2.24 0.29
CA ALA A 194 0.86 -1.98 1.57
C ALA A 194 0.88 -0.49 1.96
N LEU A 195 1.90 0.27 1.55
CA LEU A 195 1.94 1.73 1.75
C LEU A 195 0.96 2.50 0.84
N SER A 196 0.54 1.91 -0.26
CA SER A 196 -0.43 2.52 -1.17
C SER A 196 -1.89 2.28 -0.75
N PHE A 197 -2.09 1.48 0.28
CA PHE A 197 -3.39 1.08 0.82
C PHE A 197 -3.83 2.00 1.95
#